data_510f46ef1fe93bfb0f1bbb6e29a672fd
#
_entry.id   510f46ef1fe93bfb0f1bbb6e29a672fd
#
_cell.length_a   1.000
_cell.length_b   1.000
_cell.length_c   1.000
_cell.angle_alpha   90.00
_cell.angle_beta   90.00
_cell.angle_gamma   90.00
#
_symmetry.space_group_name_H-M   'P 1'
#
loop_
_entity.id
_entity.type
_entity.pdbx_description
1 polymer ?
#
loop_
_entity_poly.entity_id
_entity_poly.type
_entity_poly.pdbx_seq_one_letter_code
_entity_poly.pdbx_strand_id
1 'polypeptide(L)'
;KGQQIFIAKKDTMSSGAKISDVTDLIHPENKLLLEKAHKILNIPLTGLDFICQDISLPWHKQQFGIIENNSFPYIELHLNPSDGKGINVAGKIWDYVLDVLSQKNE
;
A
#
# COMPACT_ATOMS: atom_id res chain seq x y z
N LYS A 1 3.43 0.04 11.96
CA LYS A 1 3.96 -0.53 10.72
C LYS A 1 3.34 0.22 9.55
N GLY A 2 4.16 0.93 8.79
CA GLY A 2 3.67 1.77 7.71
C GLY A 2 3.13 0.94 6.55
N GLN A 3 1.94 1.25 6.08
CA GLN A 3 1.43 0.80 4.79
C GLN A 3 1.92 1.75 3.72
N GLN A 4 2.16 1.22 2.54
CA GLN A 4 2.57 2.01 1.39
C GLN A 4 1.42 2.10 0.42
N ILE A 5 1.18 3.30 -0.08
CA ILE A 5 0.08 3.57 -0.98
C ILE A 5 0.63 4.24 -2.22
N PHE A 6 0.32 3.64 -3.38
CA PHE A 6 0.64 4.21 -4.66
C PHE A 6 -0.65 4.58 -5.38
N ILE A 7 -0.65 5.77 -5.94
CA ILE A 7 -1.77 6.25 -6.74
C ILE A 7 -1.30 6.41 -8.17
N ALA A 8 -1.94 5.69 -9.08
CA ALA A 8 -1.81 5.93 -10.49
C ALA A 8 -2.84 6.98 -10.92
N LYS A 9 -2.39 8.04 -11.54
CA LYS A 9 -3.25 9.13 -12.01
C LYS A 9 -4.10 8.75 -13.23
N LYS A 10 -3.79 7.64 -13.88
CA LYS A 10 -4.52 7.03 -15.01
C LYS A 10 -4.55 5.52 -14.84
N ASP A 11 -5.52 4.88 -15.45
CA ASP A 11 -5.86 3.47 -15.22
C ASP A 11 -4.76 2.46 -15.58
N THR A 12 -3.81 2.81 -16.41
CA THR A 12 -2.71 1.91 -16.80
C THR A 12 -1.41 2.64 -17.09
N MET A 13 -0.28 1.99 -16.84
CA MET A 13 1.06 2.51 -17.19
C MET A 13 1.20 2.80 -18.69
N SER A 14 0.59 2.00 -19.56
CA SER A 14 0.57 2.19 -21.00
C SER A 14 -0.14 3.48 -21.45
N SER A 15 -1.04 4.01 -20.64
CA SER A 15 -1.73 5.29 -20.91
C SER A 15 -1.00 6.52 -20.33
N GLY A 16 0.25 6.37 -19.90
CA GLY A 16 1.07 7.44 -19.34
C GLY A 16 0.74 7.78 -17.89
N ALA A 17 0.27 6.80 -17.12
CA ALA A 17 0.09 6.94 -15.68
C ALA A 17 1.43 7.23 -15.00
N LYS A 18 1.41 8.15 -14.05
CA LYS A 18 2.56 8.47 -13.22
C LYS A 18 2.39 7.82 -11.86
N ILE A 19 3.42 7.14 -11.37
CA ILE A 19 3.46 6.52 -10.05
C ILE A 19 4.26 7.44 -9.12
N SER A 20 3.62 7.86 -8.05
CA SER A 20 4.25 8.70 -7.03
C SER A 20 4.14 8.03 -5.67
N ASP A 21 5.20 8.11 -4.88
CA ASP A 21 5.17 7.71 -3.48
C ASP A 21 4.44 8.81 -2.68
N VAL A 22 3.28 8.47 -2.13
CA VAL A 22 2.44 9.38 -1.36
C VAL A 22 2.27 8.91 0.10
N THR A 23 3.16 8.06 0.56
CA THR A 23 3.10 7.46 1.91
C THR A 23 2.98 8.52 3.01
N ASP A 24 3.71 9.62 2.89
CA ASP A 24 3.70 10.70 3.89
C ASP A 24 2.47 11.63 3.78
N LEU A 25 1.71 11.53 2.70
CA LEU A 25 0.54 12.37 2.44
C LEU A 25 -0.76 11.72 2.89
N ILE A 26 -0.76 10.43 3.17
CA ILE A 26 -1.99 9.72 3.50
C ILE A 26 -2.63 10.25 4.79
N HIS A 27 -3.91 10.56 4.70
CA HIS A 27 -4.67 10.93 5.90
C HIS A 27 -4.69 9.78 6.92
N PRO A 28 -4.50 10.05 8.23
CA PRO A 28 -4.47 9.00 9.25
C PRO A 28 -5.69 8.09 9.28
N GLU A 29 -6.89 8.62 9.03
CA GLU A 29 -8.11 7.81 8.97
C GLU A 29 -8.14 6.87 7.77
N ASN A 30 -7.57 7.25 6.63
CA ASN A 30 -7.44 6.39 5.47
C ASN A 30 -6.49 5.23 5.79
N LYS A 31 -5.37 5.53 6.43
CA LYS A 31 -4.42 4.52 6.88
C LYS A 31 -5.08 3.51 7.83
N LEU A 32 -5.82 3.99 8.83
CA LEU A 32 -6.54 3.13 9.77
C LEU A 32 -7.58 2.24 9.08
N LEU A 33 -8.31 2.77 8.10
CA LEU A 33 -9.28 1.99 7.32
C LEU A 33 -8.60 0.84 6.56
N LEU A 34 -7.49 1.14 5.87
CA LEU A 34 -6.75 0.14 5.12
C LEU A 34 -6.09 -0.91 6.02
N GLU A 35 -5.56 -0.50 7.16
CA GLU A 35 -5.03 -1.43 8.17
C GLU A 35 -6.13 -2.35 8.73
N LYS A 36 -7.32 -1.82 8.95
CA LYS A 36 -8.48 -2.61 9.39
C LYS A 36 -8.92 -3.61 8.32
N ALA A 37 -8.98 -3.18 7.07
CA ALA A 37 -9.27 -4.07 5.95
C ALA A 37 -8.24 -5.20 5.84
N HIS A 38 -6.96 -4.89 5.96
CA HIS A 38 -5.88 -5.89 5.97
C HIS A 38 -6.05 -6.91 7.10
N LYS A 39 -6.37 -6.46 8.32
CA LYS A 39 -6.59 -7.35 9.48
C LYS A 39 -7.76 -8.30 9.27
N ILE A 40 -8.85 -7.81 8.67
CA ILE A 40 -10.04 -8.65 8.37
C ILE A 40 -9.69 -9.74 7.36
N LEU A 41 -8.86 -9.44 6.36
CA LEU A 41 -8.42 -10.42 5.37
C LEU A 41 -7.53 -11.51 5.95
N ASN A 42 -6.86 -11.23 7.06
CA ASN A 42 -5.96 -12.16 7.76
C ASN A 42 -4.89 -12.78 6.83
N ILE A 43 -4.34 -11.97 5.94
CA ILE A 43 -3.28 -12.34 5.01
C ILE A 43 -2.00 -11.61 5.44
N PRO A 44 -0.86 -12.30 5.59
CA PRO A 44 0.39 -11.68 6.08
C PRO A 44 0.87 -10.50 5.24
N LEU A 45 0.74 -10.61 3.93
CA LEU A 45 1.12 -9.59 2.96
C LEU A 45 -0.01 -9.39 1.96
N THR A 46 -0.40 -8.15 1.73
CA THR A 46 -1.40 -7.81 0.73
C THR A 46 -1.15 -6.44 0.12
N GLY A 47 -1.46 -6.29 -1.16
CA GLY A 47 -1.64 -5.02 -1.82
C GLY A 47 -3.12 -4.67 -1.87
N LEU A 48 -3.50 -3.54 -1.33
CA LEU A 48 -4.86 -3.01 -1.40
C LEU A 48 -4.93 -1.89 -2.43
N ASP A 49 -5.73 -2.08 -3.45
CA ASP A 49 -6.00 -1.05 -4.44
C ASP A 49 -7.28 -0.30 -4.06
N PHE A 50 -7.20 1.01 -4.01
CA PHE A 50 -8.35 1.84 -3.74
C PHE A 50 -8.35 3.11 -4.59
N ILE A 51 -9.52 3.68 -4.78
CA ILE A 51 -9.72 4.93 -5.50
C ILE A 51 -10.20 5.99 -4.52
N CYS A 52 -9.62 7.18 -4.60
CA CYS A 52 -10.06 8.36 -3.88
C CYS A 52 -9.78 9.62 -4.72
N GLN A 53 -10.41 10.72 -4.36
CA GLN A 53 -10.19 12.02 -5.01
C GLN A 53 -8.90 12.68 -4.52
N ASP A 54 -8.64 12.60 -3.22
CA ASP A 54 -7.47 13.16 -2.56
C ASP A 54 -7.06 12.28 -1.37
N ILE A 55 -5.84 11.75 -1.40
CA ILE A 55 -5.32 10.87 -0.35
C ILE A 55 -5.15 11.58 0.99
N SER A 56 -4.97 12.89 0.98
CA SER A 56 -4.79 13.71 2.18
C SER A 56 -6.09 14.08 2.88
N LEU A 57 -7.24 13.77 2.27
CA LEU A 57 -8.57 13.95 2.88
C LEU A 57 -9.08 12.62 3.46
N PRO A 58 -9.84 12.65 4.56
CA PRO A 58 -10.40 11.45 5.14
C PRO A 58 -11.41 10.79 4.21
N TRP A 59 -11.39 9.47 4.15
CA TRP A 59 -12.19 8.64 3.24
C TRP A 59 -13.69 8.95 3.27
N HIS A 60 -14.24 9.25 4.44
CA HIS A 60 -15.69 9.51 4.61
C HIS A 60 -16.14 10.91 4.14
N LYS A 61 -15.20 11.79 3.77
CA LYS A 61 -15.48 13.13 3.22
C LYS A 61 -15.33 13.23 1.72
N GLN A 62 -15.15 12.11 1.04
CA GLN A 62 -14.92 12.06 -0.39
C GLN A 62 -15.48 10.77 -0.99
N GLN A 63 -15.48 10.67 -2.31
CA GLN A 63 -15.69 9.38 -2.95
C GLN A 63 -14.45 8.52 -2.75
N PHE A 64 -14.65 7.36 -2.14
CA PHE A 64 -13.58 6.44 -1.78
C PHE A 64 -14.07 5.00 -1.98
N GLY A 65 -13.24 4.12 -2.51
CA GLY A 65 -13.56 2.71 -2.64
C GLY A 65 -12.33 1.85 -2.68
N ILE A 66 -12.32 0.76 -1.92
CA ILE A 66 -11.35 -0.33 -2.07
C ILE A 66 -11.86 -1.21 -3.22
N ILE A 67 -11.06 -1.40 -4.24
CA ILE A 67 -11.48 -2.09 -5.48
C ILE A 67 -10.86 -3.46 -5.64
N GLU A 68 -9.68 -3.68 -5.09
CA GLU A 68 -8.96 -4.94 -5.25
C GLU A 68 -8.06 -5.23 -4.05
N ASN A 69 -7.87 -6.52 -3.82
CA ASN A 69 -6.90 -7.04 -2.88
C ASN A 69 -6.04 -8.10 -3.57
N ASN A 70 -4.73 -7.90 -3.54
CA ASN A 70 -3.75 -8.82 -4.11
C ASN A 70 -2.92 -9.48 -3.00
N SER A 71 -3.01 -10.80 -2.88
CA SER A 71 -2.20 -11.59 -1.94
C SER A 71 -0.74 -11.77 -2.41
N PHE A 72 -0.47 -11.44 -3.66
CA PHE A 72 0.87 -11.45 -4.26
C PHE A 72 1.12 -10.13 -5.00
N PRO A 73 1.30 -9.02 -4.26
CA PRO A 73 1.40 -7.70 -4.86
C PRO A 73 2.70 -7.51 -5.66
N TYR A 74 2.61 -6.73 -6.73
CA TYR A 74 3.77 -6.32 -7.50
C TYR A 74 4.51 -5.20 -6.77
N ILE A 75 5.64 -5.52 -6.15
CA ILE A 75 6.37 -4.61 -5.24
C ILE A 75 7.32 -3.65 -5.95
N GLU A 76 7.66 -3.88 -7.21
CA GLU A 76 8.59 -3.05 -7.97
C GLU A 76 8.15 -1.57 -8.02
N LEU A 77 6.85 -1.33 -8.14
CA LEU A 77 6.28 0.02 -8.17
C LEU A 77 6.57 0.81 -6.87
N HIS A 78 6.70 0.10 -5.76
CA HIS A 78 7.02 0.70 -4.47
C HIS A 78 8.51 0.97 -4.29
N LEU A 79 9.33 0.11 -4.88
CA LEU A 79 10.78 0.26 -4.83
C LEU A 79 11.26 1.41 -5.74
N ASN A 80 10.68 1.51 -6.92
CA ASN A 80 11.10 2.43 -7.98
C ASN A 80 9.91 3.22 -8.55
N PRO A 81 9.30 4.14 -7.79
CA PRO A 81 8.26 5.00 -8.32
C PRO A 81 8.82 5.98 -9.36
N SER A 82 7.95 6.52 -10.22
CA SER A 82 8.32 7.56 -11.17
C SER A 82 8.70 8.89 -10.49
N ASP A 83 8.19 9.09 -9.27
CA ASP A 83 8.39 10.28 -8.47
C ASP A 83 8.44 9.92 -6.99
N GLY A 84 9.35 10.55 -6.24
CA GLY A 84 9.61 10.23 -4.86
C GLY A 84 10.76 9.23 -4.68
N LYS A 85 11.07 8.90 -3.43
CA LYS A 85 12.26 8.10 -3.09
C LYS A 85 12.04 6.59 -3.25
N GLY A 86 10.80 6.15 -3.28
CA GLY A 86 10.49 4.74 -3.12
C GLY A 86 10.73 4.25 -1.69
N ILE A 87 10.23 3.07 -1.40
CA ILE A 87 10.34 2.46 -0.09
C ILE A 87 10.82 1.03 -0.24
N ASN A 88 11.78 0.63 0.59
CA ASN A 88 12.33 -0.72 0.59
C ASN A 88 11.32 -1.74 1.16
N VAL A 89 10.28 -2.02 0.38
CA VAL A 89 9.24 -3.01 0.72
C VAL A 89 9.85 -4.40 0.84
N ALA A 90 10.76 -4.75 -0.07
CA ALA A 90 11.43 -6.04 -0.06
C ALA A 90 12.14 -6.29 1.26
N GLY A 91 12.89 -5.30 1.76
CA GLY A 91 13.53 -5.39 3.08
C GLY A 91 12.53 -5.60 4.22
N LYS A 92 11.42 -4.88 4.20
CA LYS A 92 10.34 -5.04 5.20
C LYS A 92 9.69 -6.42 5.17
N ILE A 93 9.53 -7.00 3.99
CA ILE A 93 9.02 -8.36 3.83
C ILE A 93 10.02 -9.36 4.42
N TRP A 94 11.30 -9.21 4.14
CA TRP A 94 12.33 -10.07 4.70
C TRP A 94 12.41 -9.97 6.22
N ASP A 95 12.34 -8.77 6.79
CA ASP A 95 12.32 -8.56 8.24
C ASP A 95 11.15 -9.31 8.88
N TYR A 96 9.96 -9.23 8.27
CA TYR A 96 8.79 -9.99 8.73
C TYR A 96 9.02 -11.52 8.65
N VAL A 97 9.54 -12.02 7.54
CA VAL A 97 9.80 -13.47 7.36
C VAL A 97 10.81 -13.97 8.40
N LEU A 98 11.88 -13.24 8.63
CA LEU A 98 12.90 -13.60 9.61
C LEU A 98 12.34 -13.60 11.04
N ASP A 99 11.49 -12.63 11.37
CA ASP A 99 10.84 -12.55 12.67
C ASP A 99 9.92 -13.77 12.90
N VAL A 100 9.09 -14.12 11.92
CA VAL A 100 8.21 -15.31 11.98
C VAL A 100 9.03 -16.61 12.12
N LEU A 101 10.15 -16.73 11.42
CA LEU A 101 11.00 -17.91 11.51
C LEU A 101 11.68 -18.01 12.88
N SER A 102 12.12 -16.89 13.45
CA SER A 102 12.72 -16.87 14.78
C SER A 102 11.76 -17.30 15.88
N GLN A 103 10.50 -16.86 15.79
CA GLN A 103 9.44 -17.24 16.74
C GLN A 103 9.10 -18.74 16.70
N LYS A 104 9.23 -19.39 15.54
CA LYS A 104 8.99 -20.84 15.41
C LYS A 104 10.10 -21.71 15.97
N ASN A 105 11.26 -21.15 16.21
CA ASN A 105 12.42 -21.86 16.77
C ASN A 105 12.53 -21.75 18.31
N GLU A 106 11.63 -21.05 18.92
CA GLU A 106 11.44 -20.96 20.37
C GLU A 106 10.40 -22.00 20.82
#